data_fcec30f11695f15dd60cf57e38082048
#
_entry.id   fcec30f11695f15dd60cf57e38082048
#
_cell.length_a   1.000
_cell.length_b   1.000
_cell.length_c   1.000
_cell.angle_alpha   90.00
_cell.angle_beta   90.00
_cell.angle_gamma   90.00
#
_symmetry.space_group_name_H-M   'P 1'
#
loop_
_entity.id
_entity.type
_entity.pdbx_description
1 polymer ?
#
loop_
_entity_poly.entity_id
_entity_poly.type
_entity_poly.pdbx_seq_one_letter_code
_entity_poly.pdbx_strand_id
1 'polypeptide(L)'
;YGEAALLAALPKAPSRYNPYRDIELAKFRRDLVLKNLFENKYIDLKEYNYFKDKKIILNKIKKVFLEDAQYYIEDVRKNVIDTLTYDKVYKQGFNINTPINLEFQKIATETLRNGLLSYDKRKGWRGALTNKKYSKNWNKNLDKFYLEDSISWKLAIIKKLNKFSANIETEDKLNGEIPFKDISWTKKEFNQLLKIGDIVYVKKIDDKNYSLKQLPKVNGGIVVMDPYTGRVLALSGGFSFKKSEFNRATQALRQPGSAFKPFVYALALE
;
A
#
# COMPACT_ATOMS: atom_id res chain seq x y z
N TYR A 1 -23.71 -0.88 -28.45
CA TYR A 1 -24.68 -1.85 -27.90
C TYR A 1 -24.00 -2.96 -27.07
N GLY A 2 -22.81 -3.48 -27.45
CA GLY A 2 -22.15 -4.57 -26.71
C GLY A 2 -21.87 -4.25 -25.24
N GLU A 3 -21.33 -3.07 -24.93
CA GLU A 3 -21.08 -2.61 -23.57
C GLU A 3 -22.37 -2.30 -22.82
N ALA A 4 -23.33 -1.66 -23.49
CA ALA A 4 -24.66 -1.38 -22.91
C ALA A 4 -25.39 -2.70 -22.54
N ALA A 5 -25.33 -3.70 -23.42
CA ALA A 5 -25.90 -5.01 -23.16
C ALA A 5 -25.22 -5.73 -21.97
N LEU A 6 -23.91 -5.58 -21.81
CA LEU A 6 -23.18 -6.10 -20.66
C LEU A 6 -23.64 -5.41 -19.36
N LEU A 7 -23.74 -4.08 -19.37
CA LEU A 7 -24.21 -3.33 -18.21
C LEU A 7 -25.65 -3.67 -17.84
N ALA A 8 -26.55 -3.79 -18.84
CA ALA A 8 -27.94 -4.19 -18.64
C ALA A 8 -28.08 -5.64 -18.13
N ALA A 9 -27.09 -6.48 -18.38
CA ALA A 9 -27.06 -7.86 -17.89
C ALA A 9 -26.74 -8.00 -16.39
N LEU A 10 -26.02 -7.03 -15.80
CA LEU A 10 -25.52 -7.10 -14.42
C LEU A 10 -26.61 -7.08 -13.33
N PRO A 11 -27.69 -6.26 -13.41
CA PRO A 11 -28.67 -6.12 -12.33
C PRO A 11 -29.32 -7.45 -11.90
N LYS A 12 -29.41 -8.45 -12.78
CA LYS A 12 -30.00 -9.74 -12.44
C LYS A 12 -29.23 -10.51 -11.38
N ALA A 13 -27.90 -10.47 -11.39
CA ALA A 13 -27.03 -11.08 -10.38
C ALA A 13 -25.61 -10.47 -10.50
N PRO A 14 -25.39 -9.28 -9.93
CA PRO A 14 -24.16 -8.52 -10.15
C PRO A 14 -22.88 -9.29 -9.80
N SER A 15 -22.88 -10.01 -8.69
CA SER A 15 -21.70 -10.80 -8.26
C SER A 15 -21.44 -12.01 -9.14
N ARG A 16 -22.48 -12.61 -9.71
CA ARG A 16 -22.37 -13.81 -10.55
C ARG A 16 -21.91 -13.47 -11.97
N TYR A 17 -22.42 -12.37 -12.54
CA TYR A 17 -22.12 -11.93 -13.91
C TYR A 17 -21.02 -10.87 -13.97
N ASN A 18 -20.23 -10.72 -12.88
CA ASN A 18 -19.11 -9.80 -12.83
C ASN A 18 -18.00 -10.24 -13.80
N PRO A 19 -17.70 -9.47 -14.85
CA PRO A 19 -16.72 -9.86 -15.87
C PRO A 19 -15.28 -9.93 -15.35
N TYR A 20 -14.97 -9.29 -14.21
CA TYR A 20 -13.67 -9.43 -13.55
C TYR A 20 -13.52 -10.77 -12.81
N ARG A 21 -14.63 -11.45 -12.52
CA ARG A 21 -14.65 -12.74 -11.84
C ARG A 21 -14.75 -13.91 -12.80
N ASP A 22 -15.67 -13.80 -13.77
CA ASP A 22 -15.94 -14.82 -14.77
C ASP A 22 -16.36 -14.15 -16.08
N ILE A 23 -15.41 -14.04 -17.01
CA ILE A 23 -15.62 -13.34 -18.28
C ILE A 23 -16.54 -14.12 -19.22
N GLU A 24 -16.49 -15.45 -19.18
CA GLU A 24 -17.30 -16.30 -20.05
C GLU A 24 -18.78 -16.25 -19.64
N LEU A 25 -19.05 -16.29 -18.35
CA LEU A 25 -20.40 -16.17 -17.83
C LEU A 25 -20.99 -14.78 -18.07
N ALA A 26 -20.16 -13.72 -17.95
CA ALA A 26 -20.55 -12.37 -18.29
C ALA A 26 -20.84 -12.20 -19.79
N LYS A 27 -20.02 -12.80 -20.67
CA LYS A 27 -20.22 -12.83 -22.11
C LYS A 27 -21.53 -13.56 -22.47
N PHE A 28 -21.73 -14.73 -21.91
CA PHE A 28 -22.99 -15.49 -22.14
C PHE A 28 -24.22 -14.63 -21.79
N ARG A 29 -24.18 -13.93 -20.65
CA ARG A 29 -25.31 -13.10 -20.23
C ARG A 29 -25.48 -11.85 -21.10
N ARG A 30 -24.39 -11.21 -21.53
CA ARG A 30 -24.40 -10.10 -22.51
C ARG A 30 -25.08 -10.56 -23.82
N ASP A 31 -24.69 -11.72 -24.31
CA ASP A 31 -25.18 -12.26 -25.60
C ASP A 31 -26.67 -12.56 -25.55
N LEU A 32 -27.21 -12.96 -24.39
CA LEU A 32 -28.66 -13.09 -24.19
C LEU A 32 -29.40 -11.74 -24.32
N VAL A 33 -28.79 -10.66 -23.77
CA VAL A 33 -29.38 -9.31 -23.90
C VAL A 33 -29.31 -8.83 -25.34
N LEU A 34 -28.19 -9.07 -26.05
CA LEU A 34 -28.06 -8.76 -27.48
C LEU A 34 -29.10 -9.53 -28.33
N LYS A 35 -29.34 -10.81 -28.02
CA LYS A 35 -30.38 -11.61 -28.66
C LYS A 35 -31.75 -11.00 -28.47
N ASN A 36 -32.10 -10.58 -27.24
CA ASN A 36 -33.39 -9.93 -26.97
C ASN A 36 -33.53 -8.61 -27.72
N LEU A 37 -32.45 -7.82 -27.85
CA LEU A 37 -32.47 -6.59 -28.65
C LEU A 37 -32.74 -6.88 -30.13
N PHE A 38 -32.15 -7.92 -30.69
CA PHE A 38 -32.35 -8.34 -32.06
C PHE A 38 -33.78 -8.86 -32.26
N GLU A 39 -34.30 -9.77 -31.42
CA GLU A 39 -35.65 -10.32 -31.50
C GLU A 39 -36.73 -9.23 -31.39
N ASN A 40 -36.50 -8.19 -30.61
CA ASN A 40 -37.37 -7.02 -30.48
C ASN A 40 -37.11 -5.91 -31.52
N LYS A 41 -36.25 -6.18 -32.53
CA LYS A 41 -35.96 -5.26 -33.65
C LYS A 41 -35.32 -3.93 -33.26
N TYR A 42 -34.62 -3.85 -32.11
CA TYR A 42 -33.84 -2.69 -31.70
C TYR A 42 -32.47 -2.62 -32.38
N ILE A 43 -31.95 -3.78 -32.82
CA ILE A 43 -30.71 -3.90 -33.61
C ILE A 43 -30.94 -4.84 -34.77
N ASP A 44 -30.19 -4.68 -35.86
CA ASP A 44 -30.23 -5.55 -37.01
C ASP A 44 -29.32 -6.79 -36.84
N LEU A 45 -29.39 -7.74 -37.82
CA LEU A 45 -28.61 -8.99 -37.78
C LEU A 45 -27.09 -8.72 -37.88
N LYS A 46 -26.66 -7.67 -38.60
CA LYS A 46 -25.26 -7.32 -38.76
C LYS A 46 -24.71 -6.78 -37.44
N GLU A 47 -25.44 -5.89 -36.79
CA GLU A 47 -25.11 -5.34 -35.48
C GLU A 47 -25.09 -6.44 -34.41
N TYR A 48 -26.09 -7.34 -34.39
CA TYR A 48 -26.11 -8.46 -33.47
C TYR A 48 -24.85 -9.31 -33.57
N ASN A 49 -24.48 -9.75 -34.77
CA ASN A 49 -23.31 -10.60 -35.01
C ASN A 49 -22.01 -9.81 -34.64
N TYR A 50 -21.89 -8.56 -35.06
CA TYR A 50 -20.73 -7.73 -34.74
C TYR A 50 -20.49 -7.61 -33.23
N PHE A 51 -21.52 -7.26 -32.45
CA PHE A 51 -21.36 -7.05 -31.00
C PHE A 51 -21.21 -8.35 -30.23
N LYS A 52 -21.78 -9.45 -30.69
CA LYS A 52 -21.60 -10.78 -30.12
C LYS A 52 -20.17 -11.28 -30.26
N ASP A 53 -19.53 -11.05 -31.40
CA ASP A 53 -18.15 -11.48 -31.65
C ASP A 53 -17.12 -10.56 -31.01
N LYS A 54 -17.51 -9.34 -30.68
CA LYS A 54 -16.61 -8.36 -30.02
C LYS A 54 -16.21 -8.84 -28.64
N LYS A 55 -14.89 -8.88 -28.38
CA LYS A 55 -14.34 -9.23 -27.08
C LYS A 55 -14.72 -8.19 -26.02
N ILE A 56 -15.01 -8.65 -24.81
CA ILE A 56 -15.16 -7.77 -23.65
C ILE A 56 -13.77 -7.32 -23.22
N ILE A 57 -13.52 -6.02 -23.30
CA ILE A 57 -12.27 -5.41 -22.83
C ILE A 57 -12.54 -4.80 -21.46
N LEU A 58 -11.83 -5.28 -20.45
CA LEU A 58 -11.94 -4.79 -19.08
C LEU A 58 -10.78 -3.86 -18.78
N ASN A 59 -11.06 -2.58 -18.66
CA ASN A 59 -10.11 -1.62 -18.16
C ASN A 59 -10.15 -1.62 -16.63
N LYS A 60 -9.18 -2.27 -15.99
CA LYS A 60 -8.97 -2.05 -14.56
C LYS A 60 -8.58 -0.58 -14.38
N ILE A 61 -9.49 0.21 -13.87
CA ILE A 61 -9.13 1.53 -13.34
C ILE A 61 -8.14 1.23 -12.20
N LYS A 62 -6.85 1.42 -12.48
CA LYS A 62 -5.87 1.53 -11.41
C LYS A 62 -6.29 2.78 -10.63
N LYS A 63 -6.95 2.59 -9.50
CA LYS A 63 -7.03 3.69 -8.53
C LYS A 63 -5.59 4.11 -8.30
N VAL A 64 -5.22 5.30 -8.73
CA VAL A 64 -3.93 5.89 -8.42
C VAL A 64 -4.02 6.23 -6.94
N PHE A 65 -3.76 5.24 -6.11
CA PHE A 65 -3.52 5.46 -4.70
C PHE A 65 -2.12 6.03 -4.59
N LEU A 66 -2.03 7.26 -4.18
CA LEU A 66 -0.78 7.88 -3.77
C LEU A 66 -0.39 7.30 -2.42
N GLU A 67 0.18 6.10 -2.43
CA GLU A 67 0.45 5.33 -1.19
C GLU A 67 1.35 6.06 -0.21
N ASP A 68 2.30 6.85 -0.71
CA ASP A 68 3.16 7.66 0.15
C ASP A 68 2.44 8.88 0.75
N ALA A 69 1.27 9.26 0.23
CA ALA A 69 0.49 10.41 0.68
C ALA A 69 -0.72 10.07 1.57
N GLN A 70 -0.88 8.81 1.99
CA GLN A 70 -2.07 8.36 2.73
C GLN A 70 -2.32 9.16 4.01
N TYR A 71 -1.27 9.48 4.79
CA TYR A 71 -1.40 10.33 5.97
C TYR A 71 -1.87 11.74 5.62
N TYR A 72 -1.34 12.31 4.54
CA TYR A 72 -1.72 13.63 4.07
C TYR A 72 -3.19 13.65 3.61
N ILE A 73 -3.57 12.69 2.77
CA ILE A 73 -4.93 12.58 2.21
C ILE A 73 -5.95 12.34 3.33
N GLU A 74 -5.64 11.50 4.31
CA GLU A 74 -6.54 11.23 5.43
C GLU A 74 -6.69 12.47 6.35
N ASP A 75 -5.64 13.24 6.53
CA ASP A 75 -5.70 14.50 7.28
C ASP A 75 -6.57 15.53 6.55
N VAL A 76 -6.39 15.69 5.23
CA VAL A 76 -7.26 16.53 4.38
C VAL A 76 -8.70 16.06 4.46
N ARG A 77 -8.97 14.76 4.34
CA ARG A 77 -10.32 14.19 4.42
C ARG A 77 -11.00 14.54 5.73
N LYS A 78 -10.31 14.40 6.86
CA LYS A 78 -10.84 14.76 8.19
C LYS A 78 -11.17 16.24 8.27
N ASN A 79 -10.24 17.13 7.90
CA ASN A 79 -10.45 18.58 7.91
C ASN A 79 -11.63 19.00 7.03
N VAL A 80 -11.81 18.38 5.86
CA VAL A 80 -12.93 18.67 4.96
C VAL A 80 -14.26 18.20 5.58
N ILE A 81 -14.30 17.04 6.21
CA ILE A 81 -15.50 16.54 6.91
C ILE A 81 -15.88 17.46 8.08
N ASP A 82 -14.89 17.88 8.88
CA ASP A 82 -15.11 18.78 10.01
C ASP A 82 -15.68 20.14 9.56
N THR A 83 -15.29 20.60 8.36
CA THR A 83 -15.76 21.87 7.78
C THR A 83 -17.12 21.75 7.09
N LEU A 84 -17.34 20.70 6.29
CA LEU A 84 -18.47 20.56 5.38
C LEU A 84 -19.53 19.55 5.83
N THR A 85 -19.29 18.76 6.84
CA THR A 85 -20.02 17.57 7.28
C THR A 85 -19.85 16.34 6.37
N TYR A 86 -19.97 15.16 6.97
CA TYR A 86 -19.83 13.87 6.27
C TYR A 86 -20.78 13.72 5.07
N ASP A 87 -22.04 14.05 5.25
CA ASP A 87 -23.08 13.90 4.22
C ASP A 87 -22.83 14.76 2.99
N LYS A 88 -22.40 16.00 3.18
CA LYS A 88 -22.05 16.87 2.06
C LYS A 88 -20.88 16.32 1.28
N VAL A 89 -19.78 15.94 1.98
CA VAL A 89 -18.55 15.45 1.34
C VAL A 89 -18.80 14.22 0.47
N TYR A 90 -19.60 13.26 0.93
CA TYR A 90 -19.79 12.00 0.21
C TYR A 90 -21.01 11.98 -0.74
N LYS A 91 -21.97 12.88 -0.57
CA LYS A 91 -23.20 12.89 -1.40
C LYS A 91 -23.17 13.93 -2.52
N GLN A 92 -22.42 15.04 -2.37
CA GLN A 92 -22.47 16.14 -3.34
C GLN A 92 -21.30 16.14 -4.35
N GLY A 93 -20.20 15.42 -4.08
CA GLY A 93 -19.03 15.35 -4.93
C GLY A 93 -18.24 16.68 -4.98
N PHE A 94 -17.04 16.69 -4.38
CA PHE A 94 -16.17 17.87 -4.34
C PHE A 94 -14.86 17.62 -5.06
N ASN A 95 -14.32 18.64 -5.69
CA ASN A 95 -12.93 18.70 -6.10
C ASN A 95 -12.14 19.46 -5.02
N ILE A 96 -11.21 18.75 -4.38
CA ILE A 96 -10.40 19.30 -3.29
C ILE A 96 -8.99 19.50 -3.80
N ASN A 97 -8.58 20.77 -3.96
CA ASN A 97 -7.23 21.12 -4.35
C ASN A 97 -6.38 21.32 -3.11
N THR A 98 -5.23 20.65 -3.07
CA THR A 98 -4.29 20.74 -1.95
C THR A 98 -2.91 21.20 -2.46
N PRO A 99 -2.10 21.84 -1.61
CA PRO A 99 -0.75 22.27 -1.98
C PRO A 99 0.28 21.13 -1.99
N ILE A 100 -0.13 19.87 -1.87
CA ILE A 100 0.80 18.75 -1.84
C ILE A 100 1.75 18.77 -3.06
N ASN A 101 3.03 18.58 -2.80
CA ASN A 101 4.04 18.32 -3.82
C ASN A 101 4.45 16.86 -3.74
N LEU A 102 4.19 16.09 -4.79
CA LEU A 102 4.39 14.63 -4.79
C LEU A 102 5.86 14.21 -4.67
N GLU A 103 6.77 15.01 -5.19
CA GLU A 103 8.20 14.77 -5.06
C GLU A 103 8.65 14.97 -3.61
N PHE A 104 8.28 16.10 -3.00
CA PHE A 104 8.55 16.34 -1.57
C PHE A 104 7.88 15.30 -0.68
N GLN A 105 6.65 14.88 -1.02
CA GLN A 105 5.95 13.84 -0.28
C GLN A 105 6.73 12.51 -0.28
N LYS A 106 7.22 12.09 -1.45
CA LYS A 106 8.05 10.89 -1.57
C LYS A 106 9.34 11.00 -0.76
N ILE A 107 10.07 12.10 -0.93
CA ILE A 107 11.32 12.36 -0.21
C ILE A 107 11.09 12.38 1.31
N ALA A 108 10.05 13.06 1.78
CA ALA A 108 9.70 13.13 3.20
C ALA A 108 9.39 11.74 3.78
N THR A 109 8.57 10.95 3.09
CA THR A 109 8.20 9.61 3.53
C THR A 109 9.42 8.68 3.58
N GLU A 110 10.26 8.69 2.54
CA GLU A 110 11.48 7.89 2.50
C GLU A 110 12.48 8.32 3.59
N THR A 111 12.64 9.61 3.81
CA THR A 111 13.54 10.16 4.85
C THR A 111 13.08 9.76 6.25
N LEU A 112 11.78 9.90 6.54
CA LEU A 112 11.21 9.45 7.81
C LEU A 112 11.42 7.95 8.02
N ARG A 113 11.09 7.12 7.02
CA ARG A 113 11.28 5.66 7.08
C ARG A 113 12.74 5.30 7.34
N ASN A 114 13.67 5.92 6.63
CA ASN A 114 15.10 5.67 6.79
C ASN A 114 15.62 6.08 8.18
N GLY A 115 15.17 7.21 8.70
CA GLY A 115 15.50 7.66 10.06
C GLY A 115 15.00 6.68 11.13
N LEU A 116 13.74 6.24 11.02
CA LEU A 116 13.15 5.27 11.94
C LEU A 116 13.86 3.91 11.90
N LEU A 117 14.20 3.43 10.68
CA LEU A 117 14.96 2.19 10.51
C LEU A 117 16.38 2.28 11.09
N SER A 118 17.06 3.40 10.85
CA SER A 118 18.40 3.62 11.38
C SER A 118 18.42 3.66 12.91
N TYR A 119 17.42 4.30 13.52
CA TYR A 119 17.25 4.29 14.98
C TYR A 119 16.94 2.87 15.49
N ASP A 120 16.00 2.17 14.86
CA ASP A 120 15.53 0.85 15.31
C ASP A 120 16.62 -0.22 15.22
N LYS A 121 17.46 -0.17 14.16
CA LYS A 121 18.62 -1.07 14.02
C LYS A 121 19.59 -0.99 15.20
N ARG A 122 19.79 0.20 15.79
CA ARG A 122 20.64 0.36 16.98
C ARG A 122 20.11 -0.38 18.22
N LYS A 123 18.80 -0.68 18.24
CA LYS A 123 18.18 -1.47 19.31
C LYS A 123 18.29 -2.99 19.10
N GLY A 124 18.86 -3.40 17.97
CA GLY A 124 19.10 -4.81 17.64
C GLY A 124 17.91 -5.54 17.06
N TRP A 125 18.14 -6.81 16.74
CA TRP A 125 17.14 -7.71 16.20
C TRP A 125 16.19 -8.23 17.27
N ARG A 126 14.88 -8.27 16.95
CA ARG A 126 13.82 -8.69 17.89
C ARG A 126 13.19 -10.04 17.57
N GLY A 127 13.69 -10.72 16.54
CA GLY A 127 13.16 -12.03 16.14
C GLY A 127 12.32 -11.99 14.87
N ALA A 128 11.98 -13.18 14.39
CA ALA A 128 11.13 -13.39 13.23
C ALA A 128 9.68 -12.97 13.53
N LEU A 129 8.90 -12.76 12.48
CA LEU A 129 7.46 -12.43 12.58
C LEU A 129 6.65 -13.58 13.13
N THR A 130 6.97 -14.79 12.69
CA THR A 130 6.40 -16.07 13.11
C THR A 130 7.28 -17.19 12.58
N ASN A 131 7.03 -18.42 13.03
CA ASN A 131 7.68 -19.63 12.49
C ASN A 131 6.62 -20.56 11.93
N LYS A 132 6.87 -21.13 10.75
CA LYS A 132 6.00 -22.12 10.10
C LYS A 132 6.84 -23.24 9.51
N LYS A 133 6.29 -24.47 9.55
CA LYS A 133 6.88 -25.57 8.78
C LYS A 133 6.82 -25.22 7.29
N TYR A 134 7.94 -25.40 6.58
CA TYR A 134 7.99 -25.18 5.14
C TYR A 134 6.99 -26.09 4.42
N SER A 135 6.20 -25.48 3.55
CA SER A 135 5.24 -26.16 2.67
C SER A 135 5.05 -25.31 1.40
N LYS A 136 4.51 -25.89 0.33
CA LYS A 136 4.23 -25.15 -0.91
C LYS A 136 3.36 -23.90 -0.70
N ASN A 137 2.53 -23.91 0.35
CA ASN A 137 1.58 -22.84 0.67
C ASN A 137 1.93 -22.14 2.01
N TRP A 138 3.20 -22.03 2.38
CA TRP A 138 3.63 -21.44 3.66
C TRP A 138 3.15 -19.99 3.86
N ASN A 139 2.94 -19.26 2.76
CA ASN A 139 2.52 -17.85 2.75
C ASN A 139 1.02 -17.62 3.01
N LYS A 140 0.21 -18.67 3.14
CA LYS A 140 -1.22 -18.54 3.50
C LYS A 140 -1.39 -17.99 4.93
N ASN A 141 -2.44 -17.19 5.15
CA ASN A 141 -2.82 -16.61 6.45
C ASN A 141 -1.72 -15.71 7.06
N LEU A 142 -1.06 -14.91 6.23
CA LEU A 142 -0.07 -13.92 6.65
C LEU A 142 -0.51 -12.48 6.39
N ASP A 143 -1.81 -12.25 6.13
CA ASP A 143 -2.37 -10.94 5.74
C ASP A 143 -2.01 -9.83 6.72
N LYS A 144 -1.97 -10.16 8.01
CA LYS A 144 -1.59 -9.21 9.07
C LYS A 144 -0.15 -8.68 8.97
N PHE A 145 0.70 -9.34 8.20
CA PHE A 145 2.11 -8.93 8.04
C PHE A 145 2.34 -8.13 6.75
N TYR A 146 1.42 -8.12 5.78
CA TYR A 146 1.60 -7.35 4.56
C TYR A 146 1.63 -5.85 4.85
N LEU A 147 2.52 -5.17 4.14
CA LEU A 147 2.69 -3.73 4.15
C LEU A 147 2.04 -3.12 2.89
N GLU A 148 2.01 -1.80 2.80
CA GLU A 148 1.65 -1.09 1.59
C GLU A 148 2.71 -1.29 0.49
N ASP A 149 2.31 -1.20 -0.79
CA ASP A 149 3.18 -1.45 -1.95
C ASP A 149 4.34 -0.45 -2.07
N SER A 150 4.20 0.74 -1.48
CA SER A 150 5.28 1.73 -1.39
C SER A 150 6.47 1.27 -0.52
N ILE A 151 6.27 0.23 0.30
CA ILE A 151 7.34 -0.43 1.05
C ILE A 151 7.74 -1.70 0.29
N SER A 152 8.80 -1.63 -0.47
CA SER A 152 9.32 -2.71 -1.34
C SER A 152 9.87 -3.93 -0.58
N TRP A 153 9.28 -4.27 0.57
CA TRP A 153 9.64 -5.44 1.36
C TRP A 153 8.70 -6.59 1.08
N LYS A 154 9.25 -7.79 1.12
CA LYS A 154 8.50 -9.03 0.94
C LYS A 154 8.62 -9.92 2.16
N LEU A 155 7.64 -10.78 2.35
CA LEU A 155 7.75 -11.88 3.30
C LEU A 155 8.60 -12.99 2.69
N ALA A 156 9.48 -13.57 3.50
CA ALA A 156 10.30 -14.71 3.10
C ALA A 156 10.38 -15.73 4.24
N ILE A 157 10.42 -17.00 3.86
CA ILE A 157 10.66 -18.11 4.79
C ILE A 157 12.11 -18.56 4.72
N ILE A 158 12.71 -18.82 5.88
CA ILE A 158 14.07 -19.40 5.98
C ILE A 158 14.00 -20.89 5.69
N LYS A 159 14.67 -21.30 4.60
CA LYS A 159 14.72 -22.72 4.17
C LYS A 159 15.93 -23.46 4.71
N LYS A 160 17.09 -22.79 4.76
CA LYS A 160 18.36 -23.38 5.21
C LYS A 160 19.25 -22.28 5.78
N LEU A 161 19.97 -22.62 6.84
CA LEU A 161 20.99 -21.75 7.41
C LEU A 161 22.38 -22.31 7.07
N ASN A 162 23.24 -21.47 6.54
CA ASN A 162 24.64 -21.73 6.30
C ASN A 162 25.50 -20.81 7.19
N LYS A 163 26.80 -21.06 7.26
CA LYS A 163 27.71 -20.24 8.09
C LYS A 163 27.70 -18.76 7.68
N PHE A 164 27.60 -18.44 6.39
CA PHE A 164 27.74 -17.09 5.86
C PHE A 164 26.49 -16.57 5.11
N SER A 165 25.41 -17.36 5.04
CA SER A 165 24.16 -16.96 4.40
C SER A 165 22.98 -17.76 4.93
N ALA A 166 21.78 -17.22 4.75
CA ALA A 166 20.51 -17.92 4.95
C ALA A 166 19.75 -18.01 3.63
N ASN A 167 19.45 -19.23 3.18
CA ASN A 167 18.63 -19.47 2.00
C ASN A 167 17.15 -19.22 2.32
N ILE A 168 16.50 -18.47 1.46
CA ILE A 168 15.10 -18.06 1.63
C ILE A 168 14.26 -18.40 0.40
N GLU A 169 12.95 -18.44 0.61
CA GLU A 169 11.95 -18.35 -0.46
C GLU A 169 11.01 -17.20 -0.14
N THR A 170 10.83 -16.28 -1.09
CA THR A 170 9.90 -15.17 -0.94
C THR A 170 8.45 -15.60 -1.17
N GLU A 171 7.50 -14.77 -0.77
CA GLU A 171 6.07 -14.99 -1.02
C GLU A 171 5.71 -15.17 -2.49
N ASP A 172 6.49 -14.60 -3.41
CA ASP A 172 6.37 -14.77 -4.87
C ASP A 172 7.03 -16.07 -5.37
N LYS A 173 7.46 -16.95 -4.47
CA LYS A 173 8.16 -18.21 -4.79
C LYS A 173 9.54 -18.05 -5.43
N LEU A 174 10.17 -16.90 -5.28
CA LEU A 174 11.55 -16.68 -5.71
C LEU A 174 12.50 -17.18 -4.63
N ASN A 175 13.51 -17.95 -5.05
CA ASN A 175 14.58 -18.37 -4.15
C ASN A 175 15.67 -17.30 -4.12
N GLY A 176 16.29 -17.12 -2.96
CA GLY A 176 17.39 -16.18 -2.78
C GLY A 176 18.14 -16.46 -1.48
N GLU A 177 19.04 -15.56 -1.14
CA GLU A 177 19.79 -15.66 0.12
C GLU A 177 19.95 -14.30 0.81
N ILE A 178 20.08 -14.36 2.12
CA ILE A 178 20.46 -13.22 2.97
C ILE A 178 21.94 -13.43 3.29
N PRO A 179 22.88 -12.61 2.74
CA PRO A 179 24.29 -12.72 3.03
C PRO A 179 24.63 -12.17 4.43
N PHE A 180 25.72 -12.65 5.02
CA PHE A 180 26.15 -12.27 6.39
C PHE A 180 26.32 -10.76 6.57
N LYS A 181 26.82 -10.06 5.55
CA LYS A 181 26.96 -8.59 5.61
C LYS A 181 25.65 -7.85 5.91
N ASP A 182 24.52 -8.41 5.48
CA ASP A 182 23.20 -7.78 5.67
C ASP A 182 22.58 -8.03 7.05
N ILE A 183 23.16 -8.94 7.83
CA ILE A 183 22.79 -9.16 9.23
C ILE A 183 23.82 -8.62 10.22
N SER A 184 24.96 -8.11 9.77
CA SER A 184 26.07 -7.63 10.61
C SER A 184 25.65 -6.59 11.66
N TRP A 185 24.62 -5.78 11.37
CA TRP A 185 24.03 -4.82 12.30
C TRP A 185 23.40 -5.47 13.54
N THR A 186 23.07 -6.75 13.49
CA THR A 186 22.50 -7.51 14.62
C THR A 186 23.56 -7.97 15.62
N LYS A 187 24.85 -7.95 15.21
CA LYS A 187 26.00 -8.46 15.98
C LYS A 187 25.86 -9.94 16.39
N LYS A 188 25.11 -10.73 15.60
CA LYS A 188 24.85 -12.16 15.86
C LYS A 188 25.11 -12.99 14.62
N GLU A 189 25.41 -14.27 14.81
CA GLU A 189 25.48 -15.25 13.74
C GLU A 189 24.08 -15.74 13.33
N PHE A 190 23.95 -16.35 12.14
CA PHE A 190 22.67 -16.81 11.63
C PHE A 190 21.97 -17.83 12.55
N ASN A 191 22.70 -18.75 13.13
CA ASN A 191 22.18 -19.79 14.03
C ASN A 191 21.62 -19.22 15.35
N GLN A 192 22.13 -18.05 15.78
CA GLN A 192 21.64 -17.33 16.95
C GLN A 192 20.49 -16.37 16.62
N LEU A 193 20.39 -15.99 15.36
CA LEU A 193 19.49 -14.96 14.87
C LEU A 193 18.18 -15.52 14.33
N LEU A 194 18.25 -16.58 13.54
CA LEU A 194 17.16 -17.15 12.76
C LEU A 194 17.09 -18.68 12.94
N LYS A 195 15.91 -19.21 12.70
CA LYS A 195 15.63 -20.65 12.66
C LYS A 195 15.02 -21.04 11.32
N ILE A 196 15.19 -22.29 10.93
CA ILE A 196 14.51 -22.83 9.75
C ILE A 196 12.99 -22.71 9.97
N GLY A 197 12.26 -22.25 8.96
CA GLY A 197 10.83 -21.98 9.05
C GLY A 197 10.47 -20.56 9.54
N ASP A 198 11.44 -19.77 9.98
CA ASP A 198 11.19 -18.37 10.35
C ASP A 198 10.71 -17.56 9.15
N ILE A 199 9.66 -16.77 9.38
CA ILE A 199 9.14 -15.81 8.41
C ILE A 199 9.63 -14.42 8.80
N VAL A 200 10.28 -13.76 7.84
CA VAL A 200 10.93 -12.47 8.03
C VAL A 200 10.59 -11.51 6.89
N TYR A 201 10.78 -10.22 7.12
CA TYR A 201 10.80 -9.24 6.03
C TYR A 201 12.16 -9.22 5.35
N VAL A 202 12.13 -9.16 4.02
CA VAL A 202 13.33 -8.99 3.20
C VAL A 202 13.12 -7.90 2.16
N LYS A 203 14.19 -7.21 1.78
CA LYS A 203 14.22 -6.29 0.64
C LYS A 203 15.22 -6.81 -0.37
N LYS A 204 14.81 -6.93 -1.65
CA LYS A 204 15.69 -7.35 -2.75
C LYS A 204 16.84 -6.35 -2.89
N ILE A 205 18.07 -6.86 -3.02
CA ILE A 205 19.28 -6.11 -3.32
C ILE A 205 19.62 -6.30 -4.80
N ASP A 206 19.70 -7.57 -5.22
CA ASP A 206 19.93 -8.02 -6.59
C ASP A 206 19.14 -9.31 -6.87
N ASP A 207 19.44 -10.02 -7.95
CA ASP A 207 18.64 -11.19 -8.35
C ASP A 207 18.69 -12.36 -7.37
N LYS A 208 19.75 -12.48 -6.57
CA LYS A 208 19.93 -13.56 -5.59
C LYS A 208 19.90 -13.07 -4.16
N ASN A 209 20.35 -11.85 -3.91
CA ASN A 209 20.61 -11.34 -2.58
C ASN A 209 19.46 -10.48 -2.04
N TYR A 210 19.14 -10.71 -0.79
CA TYR A 210 18.13 -9.99 -0.03
C TYR A 210 18.69 -9.47 1.29
N SER A 211 18.26 -8.30 1.68
CA SER A 211 18.62 -7.69 2.96
C SER A 211 17.53 -7.98 3.99
N LEU A 212 17.91 -8.47 5.15
CA LEU A 212 17.00 -8.69 6.29
C LEU A 212 16.43 -7.36 6.78
N LYS A 213 15.11 -7.31 6.95
CA LYS A 213 14.40 -6.13 7.43
C LYS A 213 13.60 -6.43 8.70
N GLN A 214 13.39 -5.39 9.47
CA GLN A 214 12.61 -5.42 10.70
C GLN A 214 11.71 -4.18 10.73
N LEU A 215 10.40 -4.38 10.98
CA LEU A 215 9.49 -3.27 11.16
C LEU A 215 9.88 -2.50 12.43
N PRO A 216 10.11 -1.17 12.36
CA PRO A 216 10.52 -0.42 13.53
C PRO A 216 9.40 -0.38 14.59
N LYS A 217 9.77 -0.53 15.87
CA LYS A 217 8.85 -0.32 17.00
C LYS A 217 8.62 1.17 17.29
N VAL A 218 9.59 1.99 16.93
CA VAL A 218 9.49 3.44 17.05
C VAL A 218 8.75 3.99 15.84
N ASN A 219 8.10 5.12 16.06
CA ASN A 219 7.39 5.84 15.01
C ASN A 219 7.64 7.35 15.18
N GLY A 220 7.29 8.13 14.18
CA GLY A 220 7.48 9.57 14.16
C GLY A 220 6.63 10.24 13.10
N GLY A 221 6.74 11.54 12.97
CA GLY A 221 6.13 12.33 11.93
C GLY A 221 7.12 13.28 11.29
N ILE A 222 6.83 13.69 10.07
CA ILE A 222 7.55 14.72 9.33
C ILE A 222 6.56 15.61 8.61
N VAL A 223 6.82 16.92 8.60
CA VAL A 223 6.06 17.93 7.85
C VAL A 223 7.04 18.76 7.04
N VAL A 224 6.72 18.99 5.79
CA VAL A 224 7.43 19.93 4.91
C VAL A 224 6.48 21.08 4.61
N MET A 225 6.90 22.28 4.99
CA MET A 225 6.09 23.49 4.88
C MET A 225 6.84 24.54 4.07
N ASP A 226 6.11 25.27 3.24
CA ASP A 226 6.60 26.49 2.61
C ASP A 226 6.69 27.60 3.68
N PRO A 227 7.89 28.15 3.93
CA PRO A 227 8.08 29.13 5.01
C PRO A 227 7.40 30.49 4.72
N TYR A 228 7.13 30.81 3.46
CA TYR A 228 6.51 32.08 3.07
C TYR A 228 4.99 32.04 3.10
N THR A 229 4.40 30.92 2.77
CA THR A 229 2.94 30.80 2.65
C THR A 229 2.30 29.97 3.77
N GLY A 230 3.09 29.25 4.53
CA GLY A 230 2.62 28.30 5.55
C GLY A 230 1.96 27.03 4.96
N ARG A 231 1.98 26.85 3.64
CA ARG A 231 1.36 25.71 2.97
C ARG A 231 2.12 24.41 3.27
N VAL A 232 1.41 23.36 3.67
CA VAL A 232 1.99 22.03 3.89
C VAL A 232 2.15 21.31 2.55
N LEU A 233 3.40 21.15 2.13
CA LEU A 233 3.77 20.54 0.85
C LEU A 233 3.92 19.02 0.94
N ALA A 234 4.26 18.49 2.12
CA ALA A 234 4.31 17.07 2.39
C ALA A 234 4.09 16.79 3.87
N LEU A 235 3.50 15.62 4.16
CA LEU A 235 3.25 15.18 5.53
C LEU A 235 3.24 13.66 5.59
N SER A 236 3.95 13.08 6.57
CA SER A 236 3.87 11.67 6.89
C SER A 236 3.86 11.48 8.41
N GLY A 237 2.89 10.74 8.92
CA GLY A 237 2.65 10.53 10.36
C GLY A 237 3.16 9.21 10.91
N GLY A 238 3.88 8.42 10.11
CA GLY A 238 4.37 7.12 10.55
C GLY A 238 5.16 6.35 9.51
N PHE A 239 5.67 5.18 9.91
CA PHE A 239 6.40 4.29 9.04
C PHE A 239 5.50 3.64 7.98
N SER A 240 4.33 3.18 8.37
CA SER A 240 3.36 2.48 7.54
C SER A 240 1.94 2.88 7.95
N PHE A 241 1.17 3.42 7.02
CA PHE A 241 -0.22 3.79 7.24
C PHE A 241 -1.08 2.54 7.51
N LYS A 242 -0.86 1.47 6.76
CA LYS A 242 -1.56 0.19 6.92
C LYS A 242 -1.36 -0.43 8.32
N LYS A 243 -0.23 -0.15 8.98
CA LYS A 243 0.04 -0.63 10.35
C LYS A 243 -0.46 0.31 11.43
N SER A 244 -0.54 1.59 11.14
CA SER A 244 -1.01 2.61 12.08
C SER A 244 -1.48 3.84 11.33
N GLU A 245 -2.78 4.05 11.29
CA GLU A 245 -3.41 5.24 10.69
C GLU A 245 -3.23 6.49 11.57
N PHE A 246 -2.75 6.33 12.81
CA PHE A 246 -2.52 7.44 13.72
C PHE A 246 -1.44 8.37 13.18
N ASN A 247 -1.85 9.60 12.83
CA ASN A 247 -0.97 10.62 12.26
C ASN A 247 -0.20 11.35 13.37
N ARG A 248 1.06 11.02 13.54
CA ARG A 248 1.89 11.60 14.61
C ARG A 248 2.32 13.03 14.34
N ALA A 249 2.14 13.52 13.12
CA ALA A 249 2.40 14.91 12.80
C ALA A 249 1.27 15.83 13.26
N THR A 250 0.01 15.37 13.24
CA THR A 250 -1.17 16.20 13.53
C THR A 250 -1.96 15.77 14.75
N GLN A 251 -1.91 14.48 15.14
CA GLN A 251 -2.74 13.93 16.22
C GLN A 251 -1.96 13.66 17.51
N ALA A 252 -0.62 13.57 17.47
CA ALA A 252 0.17 13.28 18.64
C ALA A 252 0.36 14.54 19.50
N LEU A 253 -0.28 14.56 20.65
CA LEU A 253 -0.06 15.59 21.65
C LEU A 253 1.31 15.37 22.32
N ARG A 254 2.26 16.26 22.06
CA ARG A 254 3.63 16.19 22.57
C ARG A 254 4.03 17.51 23.21
N GLN A 255 4.84 17.44 24.26
CA GLN A 255 5.45 18.61 24.86
C GLN A 255 6.39 19.27 23.82
N PRO A 256 6.19 20.55 23.47
CA PRO A 256 6.97 21.21 22.42
C PRO A 256 8.43 21.42 22.80
N GLY A 257 8.76 21.55 24.08
CA GLY A 257 10.11 21.79 24.55
C GLY A 257 10.72 23.03 23.88
N SER A 258 11.96 22.89 23.41
CA SER A 258 12.68 23.98 22.75
C SER A 258 12.08 24.44 21.41
N ALA A 259 11.18 23.69 20.80
CA ALA A 259 10.47 24.12 19.59
C ALA A 259 9.54 25.32 19.86
N PHE A 260 9.20 25.61 21.12
CA PHE A 260 8.41 26.78 21.50
C PHE A 260 9.21 28.09 21.55
N LYS A 261 10.54 28.00 21.63
CA LYS A 261 11.43 29.19 21.78
C LYS A 261 11.27 30.25 20.68
N PRO A 262 11.09 29.91 19.38
CA PRO A 262 10.89 30.90 18.33
C PRO A 262 9.72 31.86 18.62
N PHE A 263 8.62 31.32 19.20
CA PHE A 263 7.45 32.14 19.54
C PHE A 263 7.77 33.14 20.67
N VAL A 264 8.56 32.70 21.67
CA VAL A 264 9.01 33.58 22.77
C VAL A 264 9.94 34.67 22.23
N TYR A 265 10.86 34.33 21.35
CA TYR A 265 11.76 35.30 20.74
C TYR A 265 11.06 36.28 19.82
N ALA A 266 10.09 35.80 19.01
CA ALA A 266 9.29 36.69 18.17
C ALA A 266 8.55 37.74 19.01
N LEU A 267 7.89 37.32 20.08
CA LEU A 267 7.20 38.24 20.99
C LEU A 267 8.16 39.24 21.69
N ALA A 268 9.40 38.83 21.95
CA ALA A 268 10.40 39.73 22.59
C ALA A 268 10.99 40.75 21.61
N LEU A 269 10.84 40.56 20.30
CA LEU A 269 11.32 41.43 19.24
C LEU A 269 10.25 42.41 18.72
N GLU A 270 8.99 42.19 19.04
CA GLU A 270 7.89 43.15 18.84
C GLU A 270 7.94 44.26 19.92
#